data_81b785cc743953f6f3c564e8f95e870d
#
_entry.id   81b785cc743953f6f3c564e8f95e870d
#
_cell.length_a   1.000
_cell.length_b   1.000
_cell.length_c   1.000
_cell.angle_alpha   90.00
_cell.angle_beta   90.00
_cell.angle_gamma   90.00
#
_symmetry.space_group_name_H-M   'P 1'
#
loop_
_entity.id
_entity.type
_entity.pdbx_description
1 polymer ?
#
loop_
_entity_poly.entity_id
_entity_poly.type
_entity_poly.pdbx_seq_one_letter_code
_entity_poly.pdbx_strand_id
1 'polypeptide(L)' 'MRENEVEKQFVEAVRAAGGQALKFTSQSMNGVPDRLVLLLGGKCAFVELKAPGKQMRILQRKRRQQLEALLSLIHI' A
#
# COMPACT_ATOMS: atom_id res chain seq x y z
N MET A 1 1.17 17.79 -4.30
CA MET A 1 2.17 16.85 -3.72
C MET A 1 2.39 15.70 -4.69
N ARG A 2 3.62 15.36 -4.94
CA ARG A 2 3.96 14.26 -5.84
C ARG A 2 3.79 12.92 -5.14
N GLU A 3 3.57 11.87 -5.91
CA GLU A 3 3.37 10.52 -5.38
C GLU A 3 4.56 10.03 -4.55
N ASN A 4 5.80 10.33 -4.99
CA ASN A 4 7.00 9.95 -4.24
C ASN A 4 7.12 10.68 -2.92
N GLU A 5 6.58 11.89 -2.81
CA GLU A 5 6.57 12.62 -1.54
C GLU A 5 5.57 12.00 -0.57
N VAL A 6 4.40 11.61 -1.06
CA VAL A 6 3.39 10.90 -0.28
C VAL A 6 3.98 9.60 0.25
N GLU A 7 4.65 8.85 -0.62
CA GLU A 7 5.28 7.59 -0.27
C GLU A 7 6.34 7.76 0.81
N LYS A 8 7.22 8.75 0.65
CA LYS A 8 8.26 9.03 1.63
C LYS A 8 7.70 9.37 3.00
N GLN A 9 6.70 10.26 3.04
CA GLN A 9 6.05 10.64 4.30
C GLN A 9 5.39 9.44 4.96
N PHE A 10 4.75 8.59 4.17
CA PHE A 10 4.10 7.38 4.68
C PHE A 10 5.12 6.42 5.30
N VAL A 11 6.20 6.14 4.60
CA VAL A 11 7.26 5.24 5.09
C VAL A 11 7.85 5.77 6.40
N GLU A 12 8.11 7.07 6.47
CA GLU A 12 8.65 7.69 7.68
C GLU A 12 7.66 7.60 8.85
N ALA A 13 6.38 7.83 8.60
CA ALA A 13 5.35 7.74 9.63
C ALA A 13 5.22 6.32 10.18
N VAL A 14 5.26 5.32 9.31
CA VAL A 14 5.20 3.91 9.72
C VAL A 14 6.42 3.56 10.57
N ARG A 15 7.59 4.00 10.14
CA ARG A 15 8.83 3.74 10.90
C ARG A 15 8.78 4.40 12.28
N ALA A 16 8.28 5.62 12.35
CA ALA A 16 8.13 6.32 13.62
C ALA A 16 7.18 5.61 14.59
N ALA A 17 6.21 4.88 14.06
CA ALA A 17 5.28 4.08 14.85
C ALA A 17 5.84 2.69 15.21
N GLY A 18 7.10 2.41 14.86
CA GLY A 18 7.74 1.13 15.17
C GLY A 18 7.49 0.04 14.15
N GLY A 19 6.88 0.37 13.02
CA GLY A 19 6.61 -0.60 11.95
C GLY A 19 7.56 -0.51 10.79
N GLN A 20 7.25 -1.25 9.74
CA GLN A 20 8.00 -1.23 8.48
C GLN A 20 7.02 -1.20 7.31
N ALA A 21 7.30 -0.34 6.34
CA ALA A 21 6.54 -0.25 5.10
C ALA A 21 7.42 -0.77 3.96
N LEU A 22 7.25 -2.04 3.63
CA LEU A 22 8.08 -2.72 2.64
C LEU A 22 7.51 -2.49 1.25
N LYS A 23 8.39 -2.27 0.28
CA LYS A 23 7.97 -2.17 -1.10
C LYS A 23 7.49 -3.54 -1.56
N PHE A 24 6.30 -3.58 -2.13
CA PHE A 24 5.69 -4.84 -2.53
C PHE A 24 5.63 -4.93 -4.05
N THR A 25 6.19 -6.02 -4.58
CA THR A 25 6.12 -6.35 -6.00
C THR A 25 5.76 -7.82 -6.14
N SER A 26 5.19 -8.18 -7.28
CA SER A 26 4.88 -9.57 -7.57
C SER A 26 5.22 -9.88 -9.03
N GLN A 27 5.96 -10.96 -9.26
CA GLN A 27 6.30 -11.41 -10.60
C GLN A 27 5.11 -12.09 -11.29
N SER A 28 4.22 -12.67 -10.51
CA SER A 28 3.10 -13.46 -11.03
C SER A 28 1.79 -12.70 -11.14
N MET A 29 1.71 -11.50 -10.56
CA MET A 29 0.45 -10.77 -10.48
C MET A 29 0.69 -9.27 -10.66
N ASN A 30 0.03 -8.68 -11.65
CA ASN A 30 0.09 -7.24 -11.88
C ASN A 30 -0.98 -6.50 -11.07
N GLY A 31 -0.77 -5.21 -10.83
CA GLY A 31 -1.73 -4.36 -10.15
C GLY A 31 -1.78 -4.56 -8.64
N VAL A 32 -0.75 -5.17 -8.06
CA VAL A 32 -0.66 -5.34 -6.61
C VAL A 32 -0.43 -4.00 -5.91
N PRO A 33 -0.80 -3.88 -4.61
CA PRO A 33 -0.55 -2.65 -3.85
C PRO A 33 0.93 -2.31 -3.75
N ASP A 34 1.23 -1.02 -3.50
CA ASP A 34 2.60 -0.51 -3.47
C ASP A 34 3.41 -1.01 -2.28
N ARG A 35 2.76 -1.15 -1.12
CA ARG A 35 3.45 -1.43 0.13
C ARG A 35 2.79 -2.54 0.93
N LEU A 36 3.63 -3.37 1.55
CA LEU A 36 3.22 -4.27 2.63
C LEU A 36 3.68 -3.63 3.94
N VAL A 37 2.75 -3.35 4.82
CA VAL A 37 3.04 -2.68 6.09
C VAL A 37 2.96 -3.69 7.22
N LEU A 38 4.02 -3.75 8.01
CA LEU A 38 4.12 -4.57 9.21
C LEU A 38 4.12 -3.65 10.42
N LEU A 39 3.22 -3.88 11.34
CA LEU A 39 3.05 -3.06 12.53
C LEU A 39 3.25 -3.89 13.79
N LEU A 40 3.54 -3.21 14.90
CA LEU A 40 3.67 -3.84 16.21
C LEU A 40 2.37 -4.58 16.56
N GLY A 41 2.50 -5.67 17.29
CA GLY A 41 1.37 -6.48 17.67
C GLY A 41 0.95 -7.51 16.62
N GLY A 42 1.79 -7.76 15.62
CA GLY A 42 1.53 -8.76 14.59
C GLY A 42 0.54 -8.32 13.53
N LYS A 43 0.31 -7.03 13.41
CA LYS A 43 -0.62 -6.50 12.40
C LYS A 43 0.07 -6.31 11.06
N CYS A 44 -0.68 -6.55 9.98
CA CYS A 44 -0.16 -6.49 8.62
C CYS A 44 -1.26 -5.95 7.69
N ALA A 45 -0.88 -5.10 6.75
CA ALA A 45 -1.82 -4.55 5.79
C ALA A 45 -1.14 -4.26 4.46
N PHE A 46 -1.90 -4.39 3.37
CA PHE A 46 -1.46 -3.87 2.07
C PHE A 46 -1.94 -2.44 1.92
N VAL A 47 -1.09 -1.59 1.38
CA VAL A 47 -1.38 -0.16 1.25
C VAL A 47 -1.10 0.30 -0.18
N GLU A 48 -2.08 0.97 -0.78
CA GLU A 48 -1.95 1.61 -2.08
C GLU A 48 -1.84 3.11 -1.87
N LEU A 49 -0.75 3.71 -2.39
CA LEU A 49 -0.50 5.14 -2.23
C LEU A 49 -0.77 5.86 -3.55
N LYS A 50 -1.54 6.94 -3.48
CA LYS A 50 -1.82 7.80 -4.64
C LYS A 50 -1.63 9.26 -4.27
N ALA A 51 -1.01 10.01 -5.19
CA ALA A 51 -0.94 11.46 -5.05
C ALA A 51 -2.36 12.06 -5.11
N PRO A 52 -2.60 13.20 -4.45
CA PRO A 52 -3.88 13.86 -4.52
C PRO A 52 -4.32 14.09 -5.98
N GLY A 53 -5.57 13.77 -6.28
CA GLY A 53 -6.14 13.92 -7.62
C GLY A 53 -5.86 12.78 -8.58
N LYS A 54 -5.02 11.82 -8.20
CA LYS A 54 -4.75 10.65 -9.02
C LYS A 54 -5.78 9.57 -8.75
N GLN A 55 -6.14 8.84 -9.81
CA GLN A 55 -7.07 7.72 -9.72
C GLN A 55 -6.35 6.39 -9.89
N MET A 56 -6.90 5.34 -9.31
CA MET A 56 -6.38 3.99 -9.51
C MET A 56 -6.63 3.55 -10.94
N ARG A 57 -5.67 2.82 -11.51
CA ARG A 57 -5.85 2.14 -12.78
C ARG A 57 -6.85 0.99 -12.62
N ILE A 58 -7.48 0.59 -13.73
CA ILE A 58 -8.50 -0.48 -13.71
C ILE A 58 -7.94 -1.76 -13.10
N LEU A 59 -6.73 -2.15 -13.49
CA LEU A 59 -6.12 -3.38 -12.97
C LEU A 59 -5.86 -3.29 -11.46
N GLN A 60 -5.47 -2.12 -10.96
CA GLN A 60 -5.28 -1.92 -9.52
C GLN A 60 -6.60 -2.05 -8.76
N ARG A 61 -7.70 -1.55 -9.33
CA ARG A 61 -9.03 -1.70 -8.73
C ARG A 61 -9.43 -3.16 -8.62
N LYS A 62 -9.19 -3.94 -9.66
CA LYS A 62 -9.48 -5.38 -9.65
C LYS A 62 -8.67 -6.10 -8.57
N ARG A 63 -7.38 -5.80 -8.46
CA ARG A 63 -6.53 -6.40 -7.43
C ARG A 63 -6.98 -5.99 -6.04
N ARG A 64 -7.34 -4.73 -5.87
CA ARG A 64 -7.87 -4.24 -4.60
C ARG A 64 -9.10 -5.04 -4.18
N GLN A 65 -10.06 -5.25 -5.08
CA GLN A 65 -11.26 -6.01 -4.77
C GLN A 65 -10.93 -7.45 -4.37
N GLN A 66 -10.02 -8.10 -5.08
CA GLN A 66 -9.59 -9.45 -4.76
C GLN A 66 -8.92 -9.53 -3.39
N LEU A 67 -8.03 -8.58 -3.09
CA LEU A 67 -7.31 -8.56 -1.83
C LEU A 67 -8.19 -8.18 -0.65
N GLU A 68 -9.15 -7.28 -0.84
CA GLU A 68 -10.13 -6.94 0.20
C GLU A 68 -10.98 -8.14 0.60
N ALA A 69 -11.27 -9.03 -0.35
CA ALA A 69 -12.03 -10.24 -0.08
C ALA A 69 -11.22 -11.26 0.71
N LEU A 70 -9.89 -11.25 0.57
CA LEU A 70 -9.01 -12.24 1.19
C LEU A 70 -8.25 -11.68 2.39
N LEU A 71 -7.88 -10.40 2.34
CA LEU A 71 -6.99 -9.76 3.29
C LEU A 71 -7.47 -8.35 3.59
N SER A 72 -6.88 -7.76 4.62
CA SER A 72 -7.07 -6.34 4.91
C SER A 72 -6.27 -5.49 3.90
N LEU A 73 -6.90 -4.50 3.31
CA LEU A 73 -6.27 -3.56 2.39
C LEU A 73 -6.63 -2.13 2.81
N ILE A 74 -5.61 -1.30 3.00
CA ILE A 74 -5.79 0.11 3.33
C ILE A 74 -5.41 0.94 2.11
N HIS A 75 -6.30 1.83 1.72
CA HIS A 75 -6.12 2.71 0.58
C HIS A 75 -5.93 4.15 1.07
N ILE A 76 -4.76 4.68 0.80
CA ILE A 76 -4.39 6.02 1.24
C ILE A 76 -4.10 6.92 0.05
#